data_7780ef31a7bb195042750f2d8c365b6d
#
_entry.id   7780ef31a7bb195042750f2d8c365b6d
#
_cell.length_a   1.000
_cell.length_b   1.000
_cell.length_c   1.000
_cell.angle_alpha   90.00
_cell.angle_beta   90.00
_cell.angle_gamma   90.00
#
_symmetry.space_group_name_H-M   'P 1'
#
loop_
_entity.id
_entity.type
_entity.pdbx_description
1 polymer ?
#
loop_
_entity_poly.entity_id
_entity_poly.type
_entity_poly.pdbx_seq_one_letter_code
_entity_poly.pdbx_strand_id
1 'polypeptide(L)' 'MCNNNRNFGVKVGNTIRITRLDDPYDNTYVGREGVVEHIDSMGQLHGTWGGLAVIPGEDGFTILKRADS' A
#
# COMPACT_ATOMS: atom_id res chain seq x y z
N MET A 1 19.16 -13.14 1.15
CA MET A 1 18.65 -12.90 1.36
C MET A 1 17.78 -12.68 1.46
N CYS A 2 17.31 -12.69 1.56
CA CYS A 2 16.35 -12.63 1.63
C CYS A 2 15.71 -11.80 1.82
N ASN A 3 15.32 -11.48 1.64
CA ASN A 3 14.71 -10.78 1.89
C ASN A 3 13.55 -10.76 1.95
N ASN A 4 13.09 -10.98 2.41
CA ASN A 4 11.85 -10.96 2.76
C ASN A 4 11.19 -9.71 2.82
N ASN A 5 11.17 -8.97 1.83
CA ASN A 5 10.60 -7.71 1.78
C ASN A 5 9.13 -7.84 1.58
N ARG A 6 8.38 -8.01 2.63
CA ARG A 6 6.99 -8.23 2.53
C ARG A 6 6.20 -7.05 2.04
N ASN A 7 6.72 -5.86 2.18
CA ASN A 7 6.02 -4.68 1.69
C ASN A 7 6.51 -4.24 0.33
N PHE A 8 7.22 -5.14 -0.37
CA PHE A 8 7.63 -4.90 -1.75
C PHE A 8 8.39 -3.59 -1.95
N GLY A 9 9.15 -3.20 -0.96
CA GLY A 9 9.98 -2.00 -1.04
C GLY A 9 9.26 -0.70 -0.72
N VAL A 10 7.98 -0.75 -0.40
CA VAL A 10 7.24 0.46 -0.06
C VAL A 10 7.64 0.91 1.35
N LYS A 11 7.69 2.22 1.56
CA LYS A 11 8.08 2.80 2.84
C LYS A 11 7.14 3.91 3.21
N VAL A 12 7.11 4.26 4.48
CA VAL A 12 6.35 5.43 4.96
C VAL A 12 6.84 6.66 4.20
N GLY A 13 5.92 7.44 3.71
CA GLY A 13 6.21 8.62 2.90
C GLY A 13 6.11 8.40 1.41
N ASN A 14 6.03 7.14 0.96
CA ASN A 14 5.84 6.85 -0.46
C ASN A 14 4.40 7.16 -0.85
N THR A 15 4.22 7.61 -2.08
CA THR A 15 2.88 7.79 -2.65
C THR A 15 2.57 6.57 -3.48
N ILE A 16 1.41 5.98 -3.25
CA ILE A 16 0.99 4.80 -3.99
C ILE A 16 -0.40 5.00 -4.58
N ARG A 17 -0.69 4.18 -5.60
CA ARG A 17 -2.05 4.08 -6.17
C ARG A 17 -2.53 2.65 -5.93
N ILE A 18 -3.73 2.51 -5.40
CA ILE A 18 -4.33 1.20 -5.18
C ILE A 18 -4.88 0.70 -6.51
N THR A 19 -4.38 -0.44 -6.98
CA THR A 19 -4.75 -0.95 -8.29
C THR A 19 -5.70 -2.16 -8.21
N ARG A 20 -5.69 -2.87 -7.07
CA ARG A 20 -6.52 -4.05 -6.91
C ARG A 20 -6.75 -4.32 -5.43
N LEU A 21 -7.91 -4.75 -5.08
CA LEU A 21 -8.22 -5.19 -3.71
C LEU A 21 -8.67 -6.63 -3.73
N ASP A 22 -8.37 -7.34 -2.65
CA ASP A 22 -8.76 -8.73 -2.49
C ASP A 22 -10.18 -8.87 -1.97
N ASP A 23 -11.01 -7.87 -2.13
CA ASP A 23 -12.38 -7.88 -1.70
C ASP A 23 -13.27 -7.73 -2.92
N PRO A 24 -13.97 -8.78 -3.35
CA PRO A 24 -14.79 -8.71 -4.56
C PRO A 24 -16.01 -7.81 -4.42
N TYR A 25 -16.37 -7.45 -3.20
CA TYR A 25 -17.56 -6.66 -2.96
C TYR A 25 -17.29 -5.20 -2.72
N ASP A 26 -16.03 -4.81 -2.51
CA ASP A 26 -15.72 -3.44 -2.22
C ASP A 26 -14.46 -3.04 -2.94
N ASN A 27 -14.62 -2.34 -4.05
CA ASN A 27 -13.49 -1.80 -4.78
C ASN A 27 -13.52 -0.29 -4.81
N THR A 28 -14.12 0.31 -3.78
CA THR A 28 -14.22 1.75 -3.66
C THR A 28 -12.85 2.42 -3.68
N TYR A 29 -11.85 1.75 -3.13
CA TYR A 29 -10.52 2.32 -3.01
C TYR A 29 -9.66 2.09 -4.26
N VAL A 30 -10.10 1.27 -5.18
CA VAL A 30 -9.32 1.01 -6.40
C VAL A 30 -9.22 2.32 -7.20
N GLY A 31 -8.01 2.66 -7.58
CA GLY A 31 -7.73 3.91 -8.28
C GLY A 31 -7.40 5.08 -7.37
N ARG A 32 -7.56 4.93 -6.06
CA ARG A 32 -7.21 6.00 -5.15
C ARG A 32 -5.70 6.07 -4.95
N GLU A 33 -5.22 7.27 -4.73
CA GLU A 33 -3.82 7.53 -4.48
C GLU A 33 -3.67 8.15 -3.12
N GLY A 34 -2.55 7.92 -2.49
CA GLY A 34 -2.27 8.53 -1.21
C GLY A 34 -0.87 8.24 -0.75
N VAL A 35 -0.51 8.85 0.38
CA VAL A 35 0.81 8.73 0.96
C VAL A 35 0.73 7.73 2.11
N VAL A 36 1.69 6.81 2.15
CA VAL A 36 1.77 5.85 3.25
C VAL A 36 2.21 6.58 4.51
N GLU A 37 1.39 6.51 5.54
CA GLU A 37 1.66 7.19 6.80
C GLU A 37 2.18 6.24 7.86
N HIS A 38 1.86 4.96 7.76
CA HIS A 38 2.22 4.00 8.78
C HIS A 38 2.18 2.59 8.18
N ILE A 39 3.15 1.78 8.56
CA ILE A 39 3.15 0.35 8.21
C ILE A 39 3.10 -0.40 9.55
N ASP A 40 2.06 -1.17 9.76
CA ASP A 40 1.86 -1.82 11.05
C ASP A 40 2.73 -3.08 11.18
N SER A 41 2.65 -3.73 12.31
CA SER A 41 3.50 -4.89 12.59
C SER A 41 3.19 -6.08 11.70
N MET A 42 2.05 -6.08 11.05
CA MET A 42 1.68 -7.13 10.11
C MET A 42 2.08 -6.78 8.68
N GLY A 43 2.68 -5.61 8.47
CA GLY A 43 3.08 -5.19 7.14
C GLY A 43 2.00 -4.51 6.34
N GLN A 44 0.88 -4.20 6.95
CA GLN A 44 -0.23 -3.54 6.24
C GLN A 44 0.00 -2.05 6.17
N LEU A 45 -0.34 -1.45 5.03
CA LEU A 45 -0.07 -0.05 4.77
C LEU A 45 -1.29 0.80 5.13
N HIS A 46 -1.05 1.86 5.89
CA HIS A 46 -2.08 2.83 6.25
C HIS A 46 -1.67 4.18 5.71
N GLY A 47 -2.59 4.92 5.15
CA GLY A 47 -2.23 6.19 4.54
C GLY A 47 -3.42 7.08 4.27
N THR A 48 -3.18 8.10 3.46
CA THR A 48 -4.15 9.17 3.26
C THR A 48 -5.29 8.80 2.31
N TRP A 49 -5.27 7.61 1.74
CA TRP A 49 -6.37 7.17 0.85
C TRP A 49 -7.67 6.90 1.60
N GLY A 50 -7.62 6.73 2.90
CA GLY A 50 -8.81 6.46 3.72
C GLY A 50 -8.51 5.42 4.78
N GLY A 51 -9.54 4.80 5.31
CA GLY A 51 -9.39 3.85 6.41
C GLY A 51 -8.95 2.45 6.02
N LEU A 52 -8.72 2.21 4.74
CA LEU A 52 -8.34 0.88 4.28
C LEU A 52 -6.89 0.57 4.60
N ALA A 53 -6.62 -0.63 5.12
CA ALA A 53 -5.27 -1.14 5.27
C ALA A 53 -4.94 -1.94 4.01
N VAL A 54 -3.93 -1.51 3.26
CA VAL A 54 -3.51 -2.22 2.05
C VAL A 54 -2.56 -3.34 2.45
N ILE A 55 -2.84 -4.55 1.99
CA ILE A 55 -2.08 -5.75 2.36
C ILE A 55 -1.19 -6.13 1.19
N PRO A 56 0.12 -5.84 1.27
CA PRO A 56 1.04 -6.23 0.21
C PRO A 56 1.00 -7.73 -0.03
N GLY A 57 0.94 -8.12 -1.29
CA GLY A 57 0.84 -9.52 -1.63
C GLY A 57 -0.58 -9.98 -1.90
N GLU A 58 -1.57 -9.37 -1.23
CA GLU A 58 -2.97 -9.69 -1.48
C GLU A 58 -3.64 -8.59 -2.27
N ASP A 59 -3.31 -7.34 -1.94
CA ASP A 59 -3.84 -6.20 -2.65
C ASP A 59 -2.79 -5.68 -3.61
N GLY A 60 -3.21 -5.12 -4.73
CA GLY A 60 -2.29 -4.54 -5.69
C GLY A 60 -2.13 -3.06 -5.50
N PHE A 61 -0.90 -2.57 -5.64
CA PHE A 61 -0.66 -1.13 -5.63
C PHE A 61 0.59 -0.83 -6.46
N THR A 62 0.70 0.42 -6.87
CA THR A 62 1.86 0.92 -7.62
C THR A 62 2.48 2.07 -6.85
N ILE A 63 3.79 2.06 -6.72
CA ILE A 63 4.49 3.17 -6.08
C ILE A 63 4.69 4.26 -7.12
N LEU A 64 4.06 5.41 -6.89
CA LEU A 64 4.14 6.53 -7.81
C LEU A 64 5.32 7.45 -7.50
N LYS A 65 5.64 7.57 -6.22
CA LYS A 65 6.71 8.46 -5.80
C LYS A 65 7.31 7.93 -4.52
N ARG A 66 8.62 7.87 -4.46
CA ARG A 66 9.31 7.40 -3.26
C ARG A 66 9.68 8.59 -2.39
N ALA A 67 9.63 8.38 -1.08
CA ALA A 67 9.87 9.44 -0.13
C ALA A 67 11.30 9.96 -0.16
N ASP A 68 12.24 9.09 -0.48
CA ASP A 68 13.65 9.42 -0.44
C ASP A 68 14.26 9.70 -1.81
N SER A 69 13.45 9.94 -2.77
CA SER A 69 13.96 10.17 -4.14
C SER A 69 13.97 11.64 -4.54
#